data_8426d098a0f01c77254bdffcf7c477e3
#
_entry.id   8426d098a0f01c77254bdffcf7c477e3
#
_cell.length_a   1.000
_cell.length_b   1.000
_cell.length_c   1.000
_cell.angle_alpha   90.00
_cell.angle_beta   90.00
_cell.angle_gamma   90.00
#
_symmetry.space_group_name_H-M   'P 1'
#
loop_
_entity.id
_entity.type
_entity.pdbx_description
1 polymer ?
#
loop_
_entity_poly.entity_id
_entity_poly.type
_entity_poly.pdbx_seq_one_letter_code
_entity_poly.pdbx_strand_id
1 'polypeptide(L)' 'AKGRAEGVAEGRISESKDTLLLFLQNLGTVPKVLSDQIEEQGDLDVLKEWLRMAFQSKSVEEFAKKIK' A
#
# COMPACT_ATOMS: atom_id res chain seq x y z
N ALA A 1 -8.16 26.05 3.84
CA ALA A 1 -8.37 25.23 2.66
C ALA A 1 -7.12 24.43 2.32
N LYS A 2 -5.98 25.07 2.41
CA LYS A 2 -4.70 24.42 2.08
C LYS A 2 -4.37 23.31 3.07
N GLY A 3 -4.52 23.59 4.36
CA GLY A 3 -4.28 22.57 5.38
C GLY A 3 -5.28 21.43 5.29
N ARG A 4 -6.50 21.74 4.88
CA ARG A 4 -7.53 20.72 4.72
C ARG A 4 -7.18 19.78 3.59
N ALA A 5 -6.70 20.32 2.48
CA ALA A 5 -6.31 19.49 1.33
C ALA A 5 -5.15 18.57 1.70
N GLU A 6 -4.19 19.09 2.44
CA GLU A 6 -3.07 18.29 2.90
C GLU A 6 -3.52 17.20 3.86
N GLY A 7 -4.44 17.52 4.76
CA GLY A 7 -4.98 16.54 5.70
C GLY A 7 -5.71 15.41 4.99
N VAL A 8 -6.49 15.76 3.96
CA VAL A 8 -7.21 14.75 3.18
C VAL A 8 -6.22 13.84 2.45
N ALA A 9 -5.18 14.42 1.85
CA ALA A 9 -4.18 13.64 1.14
C ALA A 9 -3.46 12.69 2.08
N GLU A 10 -3.06 13.17 3.25
CA GLU A 10 -2.39 12.33 4.24
C GLU A 10 -3.31 11.21 4.73
N GLY A 11 -4.58 11.51 4.94
CA GLY A 11 -5.55 10.50 5.34
C GLY A 11 -5.71 9.41 4.30
N ARG A 12 -5.72 9.79 3.02
CA ARG A 12 -5.83 8.82 1.93
C ARG A 12 -4.60 7.96 1.82
N ILE A 13 -3.43 8.55 2.01
CA ILE A 13 -2.17 7.80 1.99
C ILE A 13 -2.18 6.76 3.11
N SER A 14 -2.51 7.18 4.31
CA SER A 14 -2.56 6.27 5.47
C SER A 14 -3.58 5.17 5.25
N GLU A 15 -4.77 5.52 4.77
CA GLU A 15 -5.83 4.57 4.51
C GLU A 15 -5.43 3.56 3.43
N SER A 16 -4.78 4.04 2.38
CA SER A 16 -4.31 3.16 1.31
C SER A 16 -3.26 2.18 1.81
N LYS A 17 -2.36 2.64 2.67
CA LYS A 17 -1.36 1.75 3.27
C LYS A 17 -2.02 0.68 4.12
N ASP A 18 -2.96 1.07 4.96
CA ASP A 18 -3.67 0.14 5.83
C ASP A 18 -4.45 -0.89 5.01
N THR A 19 -5.16 -0.43 3.99
CA THR A 19 -5.92 -1.31 3.11
C THR A 19 -5.00 -2.30 2.41
N LEU A 20 -3.88 -1.81 1.90
CA LEU A 20 -2.92 -2.65 1.19
C LEU A 20 -2.33 -3.71 2.12
N LEU A 21 -1.91 -3.30 3.30
CA LEU A 21 -1.35 -4.23 4.27
C LEU A 21 -2.38 -5.26 4.72
N LEU A 22 -3.59 -4.82 4.98
CA LEU A 22 -4.66 -5.72 5.40
C LEU A 22 -4.95 -6.77 4.32
N PHE A 23 -5.03 -6.33 3.07
CA PHE A 23 -5.26 -7.23 1.96
C PHE A 23 -4.14 -8.26 1.84
N LEU A 24 -2.89 -7.81 1.94
CA LEU A 24 -1.74 -8.70 1.84
C LEU A 24 -1.71 -9.70 3.00
N GLN A 25 -2.10 -9.28 4.20
CA GLN A 25 -2.20 -10.17 5.35
C GLN A 25 -3.24 -11.27 5.12
N ASN A 26 -4.27 -10.97 4.36
CA ASN A 26 -5.27 -11.96 3.99
C ASN A 26 -4.74 -12.96 2.97
N LEU A 27 -3.78 -12.54 2.15
CA LEU A 27 -3.14 -13.43 1.19
C LEU A 27 -2.11 -14.35 1.85
N GLY A 28 -1.47 -13.86 2.89
CA GLY A 28 -0.43 -14.62 3.59
C GLY A 28 0.35 -13.73 4.55
N THR A 29 1.53 -14.21 4.94
CA THR A 29 2.39 -13.46 5.85
C THR A 29 3.12 -12.34 5.09
N VAL A 30 3.04 -11.12 5.60
CA VAL A 30 3.72 -9.97 5.01
C VAL A 30 5.11 -9.85 5.64
N PRO A 31 6.19 -9.98 4.86
CA PRO A 31 7.54 -9.78 5.38
C PRO A 31 7.73 -8.35 5.89
N LYS A 32 8.56 -8.19 6.90
CA LYS A 32 8.83 -6.87 7.46
C LYS A 32 9.39 -5.92 6.41
N VAL A 33 10.28 -6.43 5.55
CA VAL A 33 10.86 -5.62 4.47
C VAL A 33 9.79 -5.04 3.58
N LEU A 34 8.81 -5.85 3.22
CA LEU A 34 7.71 -5.39 2.38
C LEU A 34 6.81 -4.41 3.11
N SER A 35 6.50 -4.69 4.37
CA SER A 35 5.71 -3.80 5.20
C SER A 35 6.39 -2.44 5.34
N ASP A 36 7.67 -2.41 5.61
CA ASP A 36 8.44 -1.17 5.71
C ASP A 36 8.42 -0.40 4.40
N GLN A 37 8.56 -1.12 3.29
CA GLN A 37 8.53 -0.51 1.97
C GLN A 37 7.19 0.18 1.70
N ILE A 38 6.11 -0.46 2.08
CA ILE A 38 4.77 0.12 1.93
C ILE A 38 4.61 1.34 2.84
N GLU A 39 5.05 1.24 4.10
CA GLU A 39 4.90 2.33 5.05
C GLU A 39 5.74 3.55 4.69
N GLU A 40 6.87 3.35 4.03
CA GLU A 40 7.74 4.43 3.60
C GLU A 40 7.21 5.14 2.34
N GLN A 41 6.28 4.52 1.64
CA GLN A 41 5.75 5.10 0.42
C GLN A 41 4.84 6.29 0.76
N GLY A 42 5.21 7.47 0.26
CA GLY A 42 4.46 8.68 0.50
C GLY A 42 3.68 9.18 -0.71
N ASP A 43 3.68 8.44 -1.81
CA ASP A 43 3.00 8.84 -3.03
C ASP A 43 1.69 8.07 -3.17
N LEU A 44 0.58 8.81 -3.14
CA LEU A 44 -0.75 8.20 -3.22
C LEU A 44 -0.96 7.47 -4.55
N ASP A 45 -0.46 8.02 -5.64
CA ASP A 45 -0.63 7.40 -6.96
C ASP A 45 0.07 6.05 -7.01
N VAL A 46 1.27 5.98 -6.43
CA VAL A 46 2.02 4.72 -6.35
C VAL A 46 1.28 3.72 -5.49
N LEU A 47 0.74 4.17 -4.36
CA LEU A 47 -0.03 3.30 -3.48
C LEU A 47 -1.28 2.75 -4.17
N LYS A 48 -1.94 3.57 -4.97
CA LYS A 48 -3.10 3.11 -5.74
C LYS A 48 -2.71 2.02 -6.74
N GLU A 49 -1.57 2.19 -7.39
CA GLU A 49 -1.06 1.18 -8.30
C GLU A 49 -0.72 -0.11 -7.56
N TRP A 50 -0.09 0.03 -6.40
CA TRP A 50 0.24 -1.13 -5.58
C TRP A 50 -1.01 -1.87 -5.12
N LEU A 51 -2.07 -1.14 -4.77
CA LEU A 51 -3.34 -1.76 -4.42
C LEU A 51 -3.89 -2.57 -5.58
N ARG A 52 -3.83 -1.99 -6.79
CA ARG A 52 -4.28 -2.68 -7.98
C ARG A 52 -3.47 -3.94 -8.23
N MET A 53 -2.15 -3.83 -8.09
CA MET A 53 -1.27 -4.99 -8.25
C MET A 53 -1.57 -6.07 -7.22
N ALA A 54 -1.84 -5.66 -5.98
CA ALA A 54 -2.16 -6.60 -4.92
C ALA A 54 -3.46 -7.36 -5.23
N PHE A 55 -4.47 -6.66 -5.72
CA PHE A 55 -5.73 -7.29 -6.09
C PHE A 55 -5.56 -8.30 -7.22
N GLN A 56 -4.56 -8.10 -8.07
CA GLN A 56 -4.26 -9.01 -9.17
C GLN A 56 -3.30 -10.11 -8.77
N SER A 57 -2.71 -10.02 -7.60
CA SER A 57 -1.75 -11.00 -7.12
C SER A 57 -2.46 -12.09 -6.34
N LYS A 58 -1.97 -13.31 -6.46
CA LYS A 58 -2.53 -14.45 -5.76
C LYS A 58 -1.80 -14.71 -4.43
N SER A 59 -0.64 -14.12 -4.25
CA SER A 59 0.15 -14.28 -3.04
C SER A 59 0.94 -13.03 -2.74
N VAL A 60 1.43 -12.91 -1.50
CA VAL A 60 2.27 -11.81 -1.09
C VAL A 60 3.57 -11.78 -1.90
N GLU A 61 4.13 -12.94 -2.17
CA GLU A 61 5.36 -13.04 -2.95
C GLU A 61 5.17 -12.51 -4.37
N GLU A 62 4.04 -12.84 -4.98
CA GLU A 62 3.74 -12.36 -6.32
C GLU A 62 3.66 -10.84 -6.35
N PHE A 63 2.98 -10.26 -5.37
CA PHE A 63 2.91 -8.81 -5.25
C PHE A 63 4.29 -8.20 -5.07
N ALA A 64 5.10 -8.77 -4.19
CA ALA A 64 6.44 -8.25 -3.91
C ALA A 64 7.31 -8.24 -5.17
N LYS A 65 7.15 -9.23 -6.02
CA LYS A 65 7.87 -9.28 -7.28
C LYS A 65 7.42 -8.20 -8.25
N LYS A 66 6.15 -7.86 -8.21
CA LYS A 66 5.60 -6.84 -9.12
C LYS A 66 6.07 -5.44 -8.80
N ILE A 67 6.32 -5.15 -7.53
CA ILE A 67 6.72 -3.79 -7.12
C ILE A 67 8.22 -3.58 -7.06
N LYS A 68 8.99 -4.59 -7.33
CA LYS A 68 10.45 -4.44 -7.38
C LYS A 68 10.92 -3.69 -8.60
#